data_a989b83e897f99f319013c17e39576c5
#
_entry.id   a989b83e897f99f319013c17e39576c5
#
_cell.length_a   1.000
_cell.length_b   1.000
_cell.length_c   1.000
_cell.angle_alpha   90.00
_cell.angle_beta   90.00
_cell.angle_gamma   90.00
#
_symmetry.space_group_name_H-M   'P 1'
#
loop_
_entity.id
_entity.type
_entity.pdbx_description
1 polymer ?
#
loop_
_entity_poly.entity_id
_entity_poly.type
_entity_poly.pdbx_seq_one_letter_code
_entity_poly.pdbx_strand_id
1 'polypeptide(L)'
;MDFEAIKKAAQGYQADMTRFLRDMIAIPSESCEEKGVANRIAEEMKKLGYDKVEFDKLGNVIGWMGTGDKIIALDSHIDTVGIGNIENWTHDPYQGYEDEKVIYGRGGSDQEGGMASATYGAKIMKDLGLIPDGYKIMVVGSVQEEDCDGDVYKRQPCKCSRKIPKNLLN
;
A
#
# COMPACT_ATOMS: atom_id res chain seq x y z
N MET A 1 9.93 -5.62 25.02
CA MET A 1 9.72 -5.82 23.55
C MET A 1 11.00 -6.41 23.00
N ASP A 2 10.92 -7.52 22.29
CA ASP A 2 12.09 -8.21 21.72
C ASP A 2 12.32 -7.72 20.27
N PHE A 3 13.21 -6.75 20.11
CA PHE A 3 13.54 -6.17 18.80
C PHE A 3 14.29 -7.14 17.89
N GLU A 4 15.03 -8.11 18.44
CA GLU A 4 15.72 -9.13 17.63
C GLU A 4 14.71 -10.10 17.02
N ALA A 5 13.66 -10.47 17.74
CA ALA A 5 12.56 -11.27 17.20
C ALA A 5 11.84 -10.54 16.05
N ILE A 6 11.58 -9.23 16.20
CA ILE A 6 10.96 -8.41 15.13
C ILE A 6 11.86 -8.36 13.90
N LYS A 7 13.16 -8.09 14.09
CA LYS A 7 14.14 -8.05 13.01
C LYS A 7 14.24 -9.39 12.26
N LYS A 8 14.29 -10.49 13.00
CA LYS A 8 14.33 -11.84 12.42
C LYS A 8 13.06 -12.14 11.62
N ALA A 9 11.89 -11.77 12.13
CA ALA A 9 10.63 -11.93 11.41
C ALA A 9 10.61 -11.10 10.13
N ALA A 10 11.05 -9.83 10.18
CA ALA A 10 11.18 -8.97 9.00
C ALA A 10 12.11 -9.54 7.94
N GLN A 11 13.27 -10.07 8.36
CA GLN A 11 14.20 -10.76 7.46
C GLN A 11 13.56 -11.99 6.82
N GLY A 12 12.73 -12.74 7.56
CA GLY A 12 11.99 -13.89 7.04
C GLY A 12 10.98 -13.53 5.94
N TYR A 13 10.44 -12.31 5.96
CA TYR A 13 9.52 -11.80 4.95
C TYR A 13 10.19 -10.99 3.83
N GLN A 14 11.50 -10.78 3.87
CA GLN A 14 12.20 -9.90 2.93
C GLN A 14 11.89 -10.23 1.47
N ALA A 15 12.01 -11.48 1.06
CA ALA A 15 11.78 -11.89 -0.33
C ALA A 15 10.32 -11.68 -0.77
N ASP A 16 9.36 -11.99 0.10
CA ASP A 16 7.95 -11.78 -0.21
C ASP A 16 7.60 -10.29 -0.28
N MET A 17 8.12 -9.49 0.63
CA MET A 17 7.91 -8.04 0.66
C MET A 17 8.55 -7.36 -0.56
N THR A 18 9.76 -7.76 -0.95
CA THR A 18 10.43 -7.29 -2.17
C THR A 18 9.58 -7.61 -3.40
N ARG A 19 9.13 -8.86 -3.55
CA ARG A 19 8.26 -9.25 -4.66
C ARG A 19 6.96 -8.45 -4.68
N PHE A 20 6.32 -8.25 -3.53
CA PHE A 20 5.09 -7.47 -3.43
C PHE A 20 5.30 -6.02 -3.88
N LEU A 21 6.39 -5.37 -3.44
CA LEU A 21 6.75 -4.03 -3.90
C LEU A 21 7.01 -4.00 -5.42
N ARG A 22 7.73 -5.00 -5.94
CA ARG A 22 7.98 -5.12 -7.39
C ARG A 22 6.70 -5.28 -8.19
N ASP A 23 5.75 -6.07 -7.68
CA ASP A 23 4.45 -6.26 -8.32
C ASP A 23 3.63 -4.96 -8.37
N MET A 24 3.69 -4.14 -7.31
CA MET A 24 3.03 -2.83 -7.28
C MET A 24 3.66 -1.86 -8.28
N ILE A 25 4.99 -1.71 -8.27
CA ILE A 25 5.75 -0.87 -9.23
C ILE A 25 5.41 -1.23 -10.69
N ALA A 26 5.19 -2.51 -10.97
CA ALA A 26 4.88 -2.97 -12.33
C ALA A 26 3.46 -2.59 -12.81
N ILE A 27 2.62 -2.08 -11.93
CA ILE A 27 1.24 -1.68 -12.24
C ILE A 27 1.17 -0.15 -12.26
N PRO A 28 1.08 0.50 -13.44
CA PRO A 28 0.87 1.94 -13.50
C PRO A 28 -0.36 2.35 -12.68
N SER A 29 -0.18 3.32 -11.79
CA SER A 29 -1.19 3.75 -10.81
C SER A 29 -1.23 5.26 -10.64
N GLU A 30 -1.22 6.01 -11.74
CA GLU A 30 -1.44 7.47 -11.64
C GLU A 30 -2.78 7.76 -10.96
N SER A 31 -2.88 8.92 -10.29
CA SER A 31 -4.11 9.32 -9.57
C SER A 31 -5.35 9.12 -10.43
N CYS A 32 -6.38 8.50 -9.87
CA CYS A 32 -7.62 8.04 -10.51
C CYS A 32 -7.49 6.75 -11.38
N GLU A 33 -6.32 6.10 -11.44
CA GLU A 33 -6.08 4.85 -12.18
C GLU A 33 -5.59 3.71 -11.26
N GLU A 34 -5.77 3.84 -9.93
CA GLU A 34 -5.18 2.97 -8.90
C GLU A 34 -5.83 1.58 -8.78
N LYS A 35 -6.90 1.30 -9.53
CA LYS A 35 -7.65 0.04 -9.40
C LYS A 35 -6.78 -1.21 -9.48
N GLY A 36 -5.79 -1.21 -10.36
CA GLY A 36 -4.87 -2.35 -10.55
C GLY A 36 -4.05 -2.61 -9.30
N VAL A 37 -3.36 -1.60 -8.80
CA VAL A 37 -2.50 -1.70 -7.62
C VAL A 37 -3.32 -1.96 -6.36
N ALA A 38 -4.50 -1.34 -6.19
CA ALA A 38 -5.40 -1.58 -5.08
C ALA A 38 -5.85 -3.04 -4.99
N ASN A 39 -6.18 -3.66 -6.13
CA ASN A 39 -6.51 -5.09 -6.18
C ASN A 39 -5.29 -5.96 -5.81
N ARG A 40 -4.10 -5.65 -6.30
CA ARG A 40 -2.87 -6.39 -5.96
C ARG A 40 -2.59 -6.33 -4.45
N ILE A 41 -2.80 -5.16 -3.83
CA ILE A 41 -2.68 -4.98 -2.38
C ILE A 41 -3.71 -5.83 -1.63
N ALA A 42 -4.97 -5.79 -2.06
CA ALA A 42 -6.02 -6.60 -1.44
C ALA A 42 -5.73 -8.11 -1.52
N GLU A 43 -5.14 -8.58 -2.62
CA GLU A 43 -4.71 -9.98 -2.78
C GLU A 43 -3.59 -10.32 -1.80
N GLU A 44 -2.58 -9.45 -1.64
CA GLU A 44 -1.50 -9.70 -0.70
C GLU A 44 -1.99 -9.70 0.75
N MET A 45 -2.84 -8.76 1.13
CA MET A 45 -3.46 -8.73 2.47
C MET A 45 -4.22 -10.02 2.77
N LYS A 46 -5.01 -10.53 1.81
CA LYS A 46 -5.72 -11.82 1.96
C LYS A 46 -4.76 -12.99 2.11
N LYS A 47 -3.71 -13.05 1.29
CA LYS A 47 -2.65 -14.07 1.36
C LYS A 47 -1.95 -14.06 2.72
N LEU A 48 -1.71 -12.89 3.29
CA LEU A 48 -1.11 -12.71 4.61
C LEU A 48 -2.06 -13.00 5.79
N GLY A 49 -3.32 -13.30 5.53
CA GLY A 49 -4.30 -13.65 6.55
C GLY A 49 -4.79 -12.45 7.36
N TYR A 50 -5.02 -11.32 6.70
CA TYR A 50 -5.76 -10.22 7.29
C TYR A 50 -7.17 -10.67 7.67
N ASP A 51 -7.67 -10.21 8.81
CA ASP A 51 -8.98 -10.63 9.33
C ASP A 51 -10.14 -10.10 8.49
N LYS A 52 -9.94 -8.93 7.86
CA LYS A 52 -10.87 -8.34 6.89
C LYS A 52 -10.09 -7.51 5.88
N VAL A 53 -10.52 -7.57 4.61
CA VAL A 53 -10.03 -6.71 3.52
C VAL A 53 -11.24 -6.18 2.77
N GLU A 54 -11.32 -4.88 2.61
CA GLU A 54 -12.43 -4.20 1.96
C GLU A 54 -11.97 -2.99 1.16
N PHE A 55 -12.84 -2.53 0.27
CA PHE A 55 -12.70 -1.25 -0.42
C PHE A 55 -13.76 -0.29 0.10
N ASP A 56 -13.39 0.96 0.28
CA ASP A 56 -14.38 2.00 0.53
C ASP A 56 -14.95 2.59 -0.78
N LYS A 57 -15.83 3.60 -0.64
CA LYS A 57 -16.49 4.23 -1.80
C LYS A 57 -15.56 5.08 -2.66
N LEU A 58 -14.38 5.45 -2.16
CA LEU A 58 -13.39 6.21 -2.91
C LEU A 58 -12.44 5.30 -3.68
N GLY A 59 -12.37 4.02 -3.31
CA GLY A 59 -11.44 3.04 -3.87
C GLY A 59 -10.25 2.73 -2.98
N ASN A 60 -10.18 3.31 -1.77
CA ASN A 60 -9.14 2.97 -0.81
C ASN A 60 -9.26 1.48 -0.45
N VAL A 61 -8.13 0.78 -0.42
CA VAL A 61 -8.05 -0.59 0.08
C VAL A 61 -7.75 -0.58 1.58
N ILE A 62 -8.55 -1.28 2.37
CA ILE A 62 -8.44 -1.26 3.83
C ILE A 62 -8.31 -2.70 4.34
N GLY A 63 -7.21 -2.98 5.03
CA GLY A 63 -6.95 -4.26 5.69
C GLY A 63 -6.99 -4.12 7.21
N TRP A 64 -7.56 -5.12 7.89
CA TRP A 64 -7.71 -5.15 9.33
C TRP A 64 -7.02 -6.36 9.94
N MET A 65 -6.32 -6.16 11.06
CA MET A 65 -5.78 -7.23 11.91
C MET A 65 -6.06 -6.97 13.38
N GLY A 66 -6.59 -7.97 14.08
CA GLY A 66 -7.02 -7.88 15.47
C GLY A 66 -8.49 -7.55 15.63
N THR A 67 -9.00 -7.59 16.87
CA THR A 67 -10.43 -7.54 17.19
C THR A 67 -10.81 -6.43 18.18
N GLY A 68 -9.85 -5.61 18.60
CA GLY A 68 -10.10 -4.55 19.58
C GLY A 68 -10.90 -3.36 19.02
N ASP A 69 -11.39 -2.52 19.93
CA ASP A 69 -12.15 -1.31 19.59
C ASP A 69 -11.24 -0.12 19.25
N LYS A 70 -10.01 -0.11 19.79
CA LYS A 70 -9.03 0.94 19.53
C LYS A 70 -8.27 0.63 18.23
N ILE A 71 -8.06 1.66 17.40
CA ILE A 71 -7.44 1.52 16.09
C ILE A 71 -6.05 2.14 16.08
N ILE A 72 -5.07 1.37 15.59
CA ILE A 72 -3.77 1.88 15.15
C ILE A 72 -3.85 1.90 13.62
N ALA A 73 -3.87 3.09 13.04
CA ALA A 73 -3.93 3.26 11.59
C ALA A 73 -2.52 3.46 11.00
N LEU A 74 -2.24 2.73 9.93
CA LEU A 74 -1.08 2.88 9.06
C LEU A 74 -1.63 3.25 7.69
N ASP A 75 -1.27 4.42 7.19
CA ASP A 75 -1.75 4.94 5.91
C ASP A 75 -0.57 5.14 4.95
N SER A 76 -0.74 4.70 3.73
CA SER A 76 0.20 4.90 2.64
C SER A 76 -0.59 5.10 1.36
N HIS A 77 -0.33 6.19 0.62
CA HIS A 77 -0.98 6.35 -0.66
C HIS A 77 -0.43 5.33 -1.68
N ILE A 78 -1.25 5.01 -2.67
CA ILE A 78 -0.98 3.97 -3.66
C ILE A 78 -1.00 4.49 -5.09
N ASP A 79 -1.35 5.76 -5.26
CA ASP A 79 -1.16 6.45 -6.52
C ASP A 79 0.27 6.96 -6.65
N THR A 80 0.67 7.22 -7.87
CA THR A 80 1.98 7.76 -8.22
C THR A 80 1.82 8.90 -9.22
N VAL A 81 2.77 9.83 -9.21
CA VAL A 81 2.89 10.78 -10.32
C VAL A 81 3.32 10.05 -11.60
N GLY A 82 2.99 10.61 -12.75
CA GLY A 82 3.41 10.09 -14.05
C GLY A 82 4.94 9.98 -14.19
N ILE A 83 5.39 9.14 -15.10
CA ILE A 83 6.84 8.90 -15.33
C ILE A 83 7.56 10.06 -16.00
N GLY A 84 6.80 11.02 -16.56
CA GLY A 84 7.39 12.12 -17.31
C GLY A 84 8.13 11.67 -18.58
N ASN A 85 9.28 12.28 -18.88
CA ASN A 85 10.09 11.86 -20.02
C ASN A 85 10.86 10.58 -19.71
N ILE A 86 10.57 9.51 -20.45
CA ILE A 86 11.19 8.19 -20.30
C ILE A 86 12.72 8.23 -20.44
N GLU A 87 13.27 9.15 -21.22
CA GLU A 87 14.71 9.29 -21.43
C GLU A 87 15.49 9.74 -20.16
N ASN A 88 14.76 10.26 -19.16
CA ASN A 88 15.36 10.63 -17.88
C ASN A 88 15.54 9.43 -16.92
N TRP A 89 15.02 8.25 -17.29
CA TRP A 89 15.12 7.06 -16.47
C TRP A 89 16.31 6.19 -16.90
N THR A 90 17.09 5.71 -15.92
CA THR A 90 18.23 4.81 -16.17
C THR A 90 17.78 3.36 -16.39
N HIS A 91 16.60 3.02 -15.92
CA HIS A 91 15.92 1.73 -16.11
C HIS A 91 14.45 2.01 -16.39
N ASP A 92 13.74 1.06 -16.99
CA ASP A 92 12.31 1.17 -17.20
C ASP A 92 11.60 1.43 -15.86
N PRO A 93 10.79 2.49 -15.73
CA PRO A 93 10.18 2.87 -14.45
C PRO A 93 9.19 1.86 -13.88
N TYR A 94 8.61 1.01 -14.71
CA TYR A 94 7.63 -0.02 -14.30
C TYR A 94 8.24 -1.41 -14.22
N GLN A 95 9.08 -1.82 -15.19
CA GLN A 95 9.85 -3.05 -15.06
C GLN A 95 10.88 -2.93 -13.94
N GLY A 96 11.42 -1.73 -13.74
CA GLY A 96 12.34 -1.38 -12.69
C GLY A 96 13.66 -2.16 -12.74
N TYR A 97 14.40 -2.03 -11.66
CA TYR A 97 15.66 -2.73 -11.42
C TYR A 97 15.73 -3.14 -9.95
N GLU A 98 16.38 -4.25 -9.66
CA GLU A 98 16.56 -4.77 -8.32
C GLU A 98 17.96 -5.37 -8.16
N ASP A 99 18.61 -5.04 -7.02
CA ASP A 99 19.81 -5.71 -6.55
C ASP A 99 19.74 -5.92 -5.02
N GLU A 100 20.86 -6.29 -4.39
CA GLU A 100 20.93 -6.54 -2.94
C GLU A 100 20.59 -5.32 -2.06
N LYS A 101 20.61 -4.11 -2.61
CA LYS A 101 20.51 -2.84 -1.86
C LYS A 101 19.38 -1.96 -2.31
N VAL A 102 18.92 -2.09 -3.54
CA VAL A 102 18.02 -1.13 -4.19
C VAL A 102 16.89 -1.85 -4.92
N ILE A 103 15.68 -1.34 -4.72
CA ILE A 103 14.54 -1.57 -5.61
C ILE A 103 14.26 -0.24 -6.29
N TYR A 104 14.34 -0.22 -7.61
CA TYR A 104 14.20 0.98 -8.42
C TYR A 104 12.95 0.88 -9.30
N GLY A 105 12.16 1.96 -9.33
CA GLY A 105 10.98 2.10 -10.16
C GLY A 105 10.07 3.22 -9.68
N ARG A 106 9.06 3.57 -10.47
CA ARG A 106 8.06 4.55 -10.08
C ARG A 106 7.27 4.02 -8.87
N GLY A 107 7.04 4.87 -7.85
CA GLY A 107 6.37 4.48 -6.62
C GLY A 107 7.25 3.75 -5.59
N GLY A 108 8.46 3.30 -5.96
CA GLY A 108 9.31 2.51 -5.08
C GLY A 108 9.66 3.17 -3.75
N SER A 109 9.80 4.50 -3.74
CA SER A 109 10.02 5.31 -2.54
C SER A 109 8.73 6.04 -2.11
N ASP A 110 8.00 6.59 -3.06
CA ASP A 110 6.83 7.42 -2.85
C ASP A 110 5.62 6.83 -3.61
N GLN A 111 4.72 6.05 -2.93
CA GLN A 111 4.95 5.59 -1.55
C GLN A 111 4.63 4.09 -1.42
N GLU A 112 4.73 3.32 -2.49
CA GLU A 112 4.46 1.86 -2.49
C GLU A 112 5.40 1.09 -1.54
N GLY A 113 6.65 1.59 -1.35
CA GLY A 113 7.58 1.05 -0.36
C GLY A 113 7.04 1.18 1.06
N GLY A 114 6.36 2.30 1.37
CA GLY A 114 5.63 2.50 2.62
C GLY A 114 4.47 1.52 2.76
N MET A 115 3.69 1.33 1.70
CA MET A 115 2.58 0.38 1.64
C MET A 115 3.03 -1.06 1.88
N ALA A 116 4.12 -1.49 1.24
CA ALA A 116 4.70 -2.80 1.46
C ALA A 116 5.14 -2.98 2.92
N SER A 117 5.82 -1.98 3.48
CA SER A 117 6.29 -1.99 4.86
C SER A 117 5.14 -2.04 5.87
N ALA A 118 4.08 -1.24 5.67
CA ALA A 118 2.90 -1.22 6.54
C ALA A 118 2.16 -2.57 6.51
N THR A 119 1.97 -3.14 5.30
CA THR A 119 1.29 -4.42 5.10
C THR A 119 2.01 -5.56 5.81
N TYR A 120 3.32 -5.68 5.65
CA TYR A 120 4.09 -6.74 6.32
C TYR A 120 4.37 -6.42 7.79
N GLY A 121 4.49 -5.14 8.17
CA GLY A 121 4.62 -4.73 9.56
C GLY A 121 3.42 -5.16 10.41
N ALA A 122 2.19 -4.96 9.92
CA ALA A 122 0.98 -5.43 10.58
C ALA A 122 0.95 -6.98 10.70
N LYS A 123 1.38 -7.69 9.66
CA LYS A 123 1.52 -9.16 9.69
C LYS A 123 2.51 -9.62 10.75
N ILE A 124 3.68 -9.02 10.83
CA ILE A 124 4.70 -9.34 11.83
C ILE A 124 4.19 -9.08 13.25
N MET A 125 3.48 -7.97 13.46
CA MET A 125 2.87 -7.68 14.76
C MET A 125 1.85 -8.75 15.16
N LYS A 126 1.04 -9.22 14.22
CA LYS A 126 0.09 -10.33 14.46
C LYS A 126 0.81 -11.62 14.81
N ASP A 127 1.81 -12.03 14.02
CA ASP A 127 2.54 -13.29 14.19
C ASP A 127 3.31 -13.36 15.50
N LEU A 128 3.83 -12.24 15.96
CA LEU A 128 4.58 -12.15 17.21
C LEU A 128 3.70 -11.83 18.43
N GLY A 129 2.37 -11.73 18.24
CA GLY A 129 1.45 -11.38 19.33
C GLY A 129 1.69 -9.98 19.92
N LEU A 130 2.12 -9.03 19.08
CA LEU A 130 2.45 -7.66 19.50
C LEU A 130 1.29 -6.68 19.35
N ILE A 131 0.15 -7.10 18.83
CA ILE A 131 -1.06 -6.27 18.82
C ILE A 131 -1.58 -6.20 20.27
N PRO A 132 -1.63 -5.00 20.91
CA PRO A 132 -2.04 -4.94 22.28
C PRO A 132 -3.50 -5.32 22.49
N ASP A 133 -3.85 -5.83 23.67
CA ASP A 133 -5.23 -6.13 24.03
C ASP A 133 -6.14 -4.90 23.87
N GLY A 134 -7.30 -5.10 23.26
CA GLY A 134 -8.25 -4.02 22.97
C GLY A 134 -7.90 -3.17 21.76
N TYR A 135 -6.84 -3.50 21.01
CA TYR A 135 -6.46 -2.82 19.77
C TYR A 135 -6.64 -3.71 18.54
N LYS A 136 -6.78 -3.05 17.41
CA LYS A 136 -6.64 -3.62 16.05
C LYS A 136 -5.83 -2.68 15.18
N ILE A 137 -5.17 -3.25 14.17
CA ILE A 137 -4.42 -2.50 13.18
C ILE A 137 -5.30 -2.33 11.95
N MET A 138 -5.32 -1.11 11.42
CA MET A 138 -5.91 -0.76 10.13
C MET A 138 -4.78 -0.34 9.20
N VAL A 139 -4.61 -1.04 8.09
CA VAL A 139 -3.68 -0.65 7.02
C VAL A 139 -4.52 -0.13 5.87
N VAL A 140 -4.25 1.10 5.45
CA VAL A 140 -4.97 1.78 4.37
C VAL A 140 -4.03 2.03 3.21
N GLY A 141 -4.42 1.59 2.02
CA GLY A 141 -3.86 2.07 0.77
C GLY A 141 -4.78 3.15 0.23
N SER A 142 -4.39 4.41 0.42
CA SER A 142 -5.19 5.56 0.05
C SER A 142 -4.96 5.97 -1.40
N VAL A 143 -6.03 6.43 -2.07
CA VAL A 143 -6.01 6.88 -3.46
C VAL A 143 -5.92 8.40 -3.57
N GLN A 144 -5.44 8.90 -4.72
CA GLN A 144 -5.51 10.32 -5.11
C GLN A 144 -4.75 11.29 -4.18
N GLU A 145 -3.64 10.88 -3.62
CA GLU A 145 -2.82 11.76 -2.79
C GLU A 145 -2.06 12.78 -3.63
N GLU A 146 -1.46 12.32 -4.73
CA GLU A 146 -0.52 13.09 -5.56
C GLU A 146 -1.20 14.26 -6.31
N ASP A 147 -2.41 14.04 -6.83
CA ASP A 147 -3.12 15.07 -7.60
C ASP A 147 -4.21 15.80 -6.82
N CYS A 148 -4.71 15.22 -5.76
CA CYS A 148 -5.95 15.65 -5.11
C CYS A 148 -5.82 15.83 -3.59
N ASP A 149 -4.64 15.79 -3.03
CA ASP A 149 -4.40 15.96 -1.60
C ASP A 149 -5.24 15.01 -0.71
N GLY A 150 -5.52 13.81 -1.17
CA GLY A 150 -6.28 12.83 -0.40
C GLY A 150 -7.61 13.39 0.10
N ASP A 151 -8.60 13.47 -0.76
CA ASP A 151 -9.94 14.02 -0.47
C ASP A 151 -10.61 13.40 0.78
N VAL A 152 -10.06 12.27 1.24
CA VAL A 152 -10.47 11.55 2.45
C VAL A 152 -10.40 12.42 3.71
N TYR A 153 -9.41 13.29 3.81
CA TYR A 153 -9.20 14.09 5.02
C TYR A 153 -9.82 15.49 4.96
N LYS A 154 -10.01 16.05 3.78
CA LYS A 154 -10.42 17.44 3.63
C LYS A 154 -11.90 17.67 3.27
N ARG A 155 -12.66 16.62 2.98
CA ARG A 155 -14.09 16.70 2.60
C ARG A 155 -14.38 17.70 1.49
N GLN A 156 -13.42 17.99 0.63
CA GLN A 156 -13.61 18.87 -0.51
C GLN A 156 -13.74 18.03 -1.77
N PRO A 157 -14.72 18.31 -2.65
CA PRO A 157 -14.85 17.60 -3.92
C PRO A 157 -13.61 17.90 -4.77
N CYS A 158 -12.77 16.89 -4.95
CA CYS A 158 -11.63 16.96 -5.84
C CYS A 158 -12.07 17.22 -7.27
N LYS A 159 -11.29 18.01 -8.01
CA LYS A 159 -11.53 18.19 -9.46
C LYS A 159 -11.44 16.87 -10.23
N CYS A 160 -10.72 15.91 -9.69
CA CYS A 160 -10.58 14.54 -10.20
C CYS A 160 -11.85 13.69 -10.05
N SER A 161 -12.71 13.97 -9.06
CA SER A 161 -13.98 13.24 -8.85
C SER A 161 -14.90 13.25 -10.08
N ARG A 162 -14.65 14.14 -11.04
CA ARG A 162 -15.34 14.13 -12.35
C ARG A 162 -14.81 13.07 -13.31
N LYS A 163 -13.67 12.43 -13.03
CA LYS A 163 -13.04 11.42 -13.88
C LYS A 163 -13.25 9.99 -13.36
N ILE A 164 -13.79 9.82 -12.15
CA ILE A 164 -14.08 8.47 -11.63
C ILE A 164 -15.15 7.86 -12.56
N PRO A 165 -14.83 6.77 -13.26
CA PRO A 165 -15.80 6.10 -14.12
C PRO A 165 -16.98 5.61 -13.28
N LYS A 166 -18.24 5.89 -13.73
CA LYS A 166 -19.47 5.50 -13.02
C LYS A 166 -19.58 4.00 -12.70
N ASN A 167 -18.77 3.16 -13.34
CA ASN A 167 -18.69 1.71 -13.16
C ASN A 167 -17.86 1.27 -11.95
N LEU A 168 -17.23 2.18 -11.20
CA LEU A 168 -16.57 1.87 -9.92
C LEU A 168 -17.48 2.10 -8.71
N LEU A 169 -18.69 2.60 -8.92
CA LEU A 169 -19.67 2.94 -7.87
C LEU A 169 -20.79 1.89 -7.72
N ASN A 170 -20.68 0.73 -8.40
CA ASN A 170 -21.62 -0.41 -8.29
C ASN A 170 -20.97 -1.63 -7.70
#